data_266c7b601481b48d4b53c9df0900d5e6
#
_entry.id   266c7b601481b48d4b53c9df0900d5e6
#
_cell.length_a   1.000
_cell.length_b   1.000
_cell.length_c   1.000
_cell.angle_alpha   90.00
_cell.angle_beta   90.00
_cell.angle_gamma   90.00
#
_symmetry.space_group_name_H-M   'P 1'
#
loop_
_entity.id
_entity.type
_entity.pdbx_description
1 polymer ?
#
loop_
_entity_poly.entity_id
_entity_poly.type
_entity_poly.pdbx_seq_one_letter_code
_entity_poly.pdbx_strand_id
1 'polypeptide(L)'
;MKRVVIVGGGIAGMTVAKTLLEGKMQAEITVVNSAPHYFAGPSRPLLLTGEQSLDRIVRSYEEVARRGVKVMVGTVYSVDPANRKVRLVGGYASDGGVKELQYDYLVLAPGVVLDGSGITGYDKYRGNVLNVYDPGRVRTLKERVWKAEKGTVVVYAPKAPYRCAPAPTETATLIDAVLRHRGVRDKFRIIHIDANDKTQPPVIADVVAELYRKLGIELVVNQEIAEIGENYVVTKSGERYNYDILAMLEPNRTPKFIAEAGLGENWISVRGPQDLRHPKFDDVLAAGDAASLPFPKNQEIAFESALFAANKILEMEGLSHRASVQYAFLGWAYVGNPEGRLETLSVMFGLDFTTQPPKPTKDPQPKREYTQRKDSWEQSYLANLFGY
;
A
#
# COMPACT_ATOMS: atom_id res chain seq x y z
N MET A 1 12.54 17.10 27.23
CA MET A 1 12.59 15.97 26.27
C MET A 1 11.50 16.25 25.25
N LYS A 2 11.82 16.20 23.97
CA LYS A 2 10.84 16.43 22.86
C LYS A 2 9.83 15.28 22.78
N ARG A 3 8.63 15.58 22.32
CA ARG A 3 7.58 14.58 22.07
C ARG A 3 7.39 14.43 20.56
N VAL A 4 7.68 13.26 20.04
CA VAL A 4 7.45 12.93 18.63
C VAL A 4 6.25 12.00 18.55
N VAL A 5 5.18 12.43 17.90
CA VAL A 5 4.01 11.60 17.63
C VAL A 5 4.03 11.16 16.17
N ILE A 6 3.94 9.85 15.94
CA ILE A 6 3.92 9.24 14.61
C ILE A 6 2.57 8.56 14.43
N VAL A 7 1.78 9.00 13.45
CA VAL A 7 0.48 8.42 13.11
C VAL A 7 0.65 7.40 12.00
N GLY A 8 0.48 6.13 12.32
CA GLY A 8 0.66 4.98 11.44
C GLY A 8 1.91 4.17 11.77
N GLY A 9 1.72 2.89 12.09
CA GLY A 9 2.76 1.92 12.44
C GLY A 9 3.21 1.03 11.26
N GLY A 10 3.05 1.51 10.03
CA GLY A 10 3.54 0.83 8.83
C GLY A 10 5.04 1.07 8.57
N ILE A 11 5.51 0.68 7.40
CA ILE A 11 6.92 0.83 7.00
C ILE A 11 7.41 2.27 7.24
N ALA A 12 6.68 3.27 6.76
CA ALA A 12 7.11 4.66 6.91
C ALA A 12 7.21 5.08 8.39
N GLY A 13 6.16 4.86 9.19
CA GLY A 13 6.19 5.26 10.60
C GLY A 13 7.25 4.54 11.41
N MET A 14 7.46 3.24 11.17
CA MET A 14 8.51 2.47 11.84
C MET A 14 9.92 2.91 11.40
N THR A 15 10.11 3.25 10.14
CA THR A 15 11.37 3.81 9.64
C THR A 15 11.69 5.13 10.31
N VAL A 16 10.70 6.04 10.45
CA VAL A 16 10.90 7.30 11.19
C VAL A 16 11.30 7.02 12.64
N ALA A 17 10.53 6.19 13.35
CA ALA A 17 10.81 5.88 14.76
C ALA A 17 12.22 5.32 14.96
N LYS A 18 12.61 4.34 14.14
CA LYS A 18 13.92 3.72 14.17
C LYS A 18 15.04 4.73 13.88
N THR A 19 14.90 5.53 12.82
CA THR A 19 15.91 6.50 12.41
C THR A 19 16.16 7.56 13.49
N LEU A 20 15.10 8.04 14.15
CA LEU A 20 15.23 8.99 15.27
C LEU A 20 15.93 8.37 16.48
N LEU A 21 15.62 7.12 16.83
CA LEU A 21 16.34 6.39 17.89
C LEU A 21 17.83 6.23 17.57
N GLU A 22 18.13 5.79 16.38
CA GLU A 22 19.50 5.59 15.92
C GLU A 22 20.26 6.93 15.80
N GLY A 23 19.57 8.02 15.47
CA GLY A 23 20.08 9.40 15.50
C GLY A 23 20.31 9.92 16.91
N LYS A 24 20.02 9.11 17.96
CA LYS A 24 20.17 9.46 19.37
C LYS A 24 19.38 10.70 19.79
N MET A 25 18.26 10.95 19.13
CA MET A 25 17.36 12.04 19.49
C MET A 25 16.81 11.84 20.90
N GLN A 26 16.98 12.84 21.76
CA GLN A 26 16.43 12.82 23.13
C GLN A 26 14.93 13.17 23.11
N ALA A 27 14.10 12.19 22.76
CA ALA A 27 12.66 12.37 22.61
C ALA A 27 11.86 11.19 23.18
N GLU A 28 10.63 11.47 23.60
CA GLU A 28 9.59 10.45 23.76
C GLU A 28 8.96 10.22 22.37
N ILE A 29 9.18 9.05 21.79
CA ILE A 29 8.64 8.66 20.49
C ILE A 29 7.40 7.81 20.71
N THR A 30 6.24 8.31 20.28
CA THR A 30 4.96 7.59 20.36
C THR A 30 4.46 7.28 18.96
N VAL A 31 4.26 6.01 18.65
CA VAL A 31 3.60 5.55 17.42
C VAL A 31 2.16 5.19 17.74
N VAL A 32 1.20 5.76 17.00
CA VAL A 32 -0.22 5.42 17.08
C VAL A 32 -0.60 4.61 15.85
N ASN A 33 -1.12 3.40 16.06
CA ASN A 33 -1.60 2.54 14.98
C ASN A 33 -2.97 1.94 15.32
N SER A 34 -3.86 1.84 14.32
CA SER A 34 -5.21 1.34 14.53
C SER A 34 -5.30 -0.18 14.77
N ALA A 35 -4.27 -0.93 14.38
CA ALA A 35 -4.17 -2.37 14.59
C ALA A 35 -3.01 -2.71 15.54
N PRO A 36 -3.14 -3.78 16.36
CA PRO A 36 -2.09 -4.21 17.28
C PRO A 36 -0.89 -4.88 16.60
N HIS A 37 -1.02 -5.17 15.31
CA HIS A 37 0.00 -5.83 14.50
C HIS A 37 0.17 -5.13 13.17
N TYR A 38 1.36 -5.24 12.62
CA TYR A 38 1.66 -4.89 11.24
C TYR A 38 1.46 -6.12 10.35
N PHE A 39 0.81 -5.91 9.20
CA PHE A 39 0.65 -6.93 8.15
C PHE A 39 1.52 -6.55 6.96
N ALA A 40 2.52 -7.38 6.67
CA ALA A 40 3.39 -7.15 5.52
C ALA A 40 2.60 -7.11 4.20
N GLY A 41 2.97 -6.18 3.33
CA GLY A 41 2.25 -5.89 2.09
C GLY A 41 2.70 -6.74 0.90
N PRO A 42 4.01 -6.80 0.61
CA PRO A 42 4.53 -7.34 -0.64
C PRO A 42 4.22 -8.81 -0.91
N SER A 43 4.25 -9.68 0.11
CA SER A 43 3.91 -11.11 -0.04
C SER A 43 2.45 -11.46 0.25
N ARG A 44 1.64 -10.48 0.63
CA ARG A 44 0.21 -10.68 0.92
C ARG A 44 -0.59 -11.31 -0.24
N PRO A 45 -0.34 -10.95 -1.52
CA PRO A 45 -1.03 -11.59 -2.63
C PRO A 45 -0.85 -13.11 -2.69
N LEU A 46 0.27 -13.65 -2.18
CA LEU A 46 0.51 -15.10 -2.11
C LEU A 46 -0.40 -15.85 -1.12
N LEU A 47 -1.14 -15.13 -0.27
CA LEU A 47 -2.23 -15.74 0.50
C LEU A 47 -3.30 -16.33 -0.43
N LEU A 48 -3.51 -15.73 -1.61
CA LEU A 48 -4.46 -16.21 -2.61
C LEU A 48 -4.06 -17.58 -3.16
N THR A 49 -2.78 -17.79 -3.45
CA THR A 49 -2.26 -19.06 -3.99
C THR A 49 -2.07 -20.12 -2.91
N GLY A 50 -1.95 -19.70 -1.65
CA GLY A 50 -1.64 -20.59 -0.52
C GLY A 50 -0.14 -20.78 -0.27
N GLU A 51 0.72 -20.11 -1.03
CA GLU A 51 2.19 -20.16 -0.83
C GLU A 51 2.65 -19.30 0.36
N GLN A 52 1.76 -18.45 0.89
CA GLN A 52 1.98 -17.63 2.07
C GLN A 52 0.90 -17.89 3.12
N SER A 53 1.23 -17.67 4.39
CA SER A 53 0.30 -17.75 5.52
C SER A 53 0.32 -16.46 6.36
N LEU A 54 -0.76 -16.20 7.10
CA LEU A 54 -0.90 -14.95 7.87
C LEU A 54 0.16 -14.82 8.96
N ASP A 55 0.51 -15.91 9.64
CA ASP A 55 1.53 -15.93 10.69
C ASP A 55 2.91 -15.51 10.18
N ARG A 56 3.22 -15.77 8.93
CA ARG A 56 4.51 -15.39 8.32
C ARG A 56 4.59 -13.91 7.92
N ILE A 57 3.46 -13.24 7.74
CA ILE A 57 3.41 -11.83 7.33
C ILE A 57 2.95 -10.87 8.42
N VAL A 58 2.56 -11.39 9.59
CA VAL A 58 2.20 -10.57 10.76
C VAL A 58 3.46 -10.27 11.57
N ARG A 59 3.56 -9.03 12.05
CA ARG A 59 4.61 -8.61 12.98
C ARG A 59 4.01 -7.89 14.18
N SER A 60 4.46 -8.26 15.37
CA SER A 60 4.15 -7.59 16.62
C SER A 60 4.97 -6.30 16.76
N TYR A 61 4.47 -5.35 17.52
CA TYR A 61 5.22 -4.14 17.90
C TYR A 61 6.02 -4.32 19.20
N GLU A 62 6.04 -5.50 19.80
CA GLU A 62 6.72 -5.72 21.09
C GLU A 62 8.22 -5.41 21.03
N GLU A 63 8.90 -5.86 19.97
CA GLU A 63 10.33 -5.60 19.82
C GLU A 63 10.61 -4.11 19.61
N VAL A 64 9.73 -3.42 18.89
CA VAL A 64 9.79 -1.95 18.72
C VAL A 64 9.63 -1.25 20.07
N ALA A 65 8.71 -1.74 20.91
CA ALA A 65 8.50 -1.22 22.27
C ALA A 65 9.71 -1.45 23.17
N ARG A 66 10.36 -2.62 23.09
CA ARG A 66 11.62 -2.90 23.84
C ARG A 66 12.76 -1.96 23.48
N ARG A 67 12.75 -1.41 22.28
CA ARG A 67 13.74 -0.41 21.81
C ARG A 67 13.44 1.00 22.30
N GLY A 68 12.37 1.19 23.10
CA GLY A 68 12.02 2.48 23.72
C GLY A 68 10.98 3.29 22.95
N VAL A 69 10.36 2.73 21.93
CA VAL A 69 9.22 3.38 21.25
C VAL A 69 7.92 3.04 21.98
N LYS A 70 7.15 4.05 22.35
CA LYS A 70 5.81 3.84 22.89
C LYS A 70 4.84 3.55 21.76
N VAL A 71 4.28 2.35 21.74
CA VAL A 71 3.27 1.98 20.74
C VAL A 71 1.88 2.02 21.35
N MET A 72 0.99 2.80 20.76
CA MET A 72 -0.40 2.95 21.19
C MET A 72 -1.33 2.39 20.10
N VAL A 73 -2.18 1.44 20.49
CA VAL A 73 -3.24 0.94 19.61
C VAL A 73 -4.44 1.88 19.72
N GLY A 74 -4.83 2.49 18.60
CA GLY A 74 -5.97 3.42 18.57
C GLY A 74 -6.11 4.06 17.19
N THR A 75 -7.33 4.52 16.90
CA THR A 75 -7.65 5.18 15.65
C THR A 75 -7.63 6.69 15.81
N VAL A 76 -6.70 7.36 15.16
CA VAL A 76 -6.67 8.82 15.08
C VAL A 76 -7.86 9.28 14.25
N TYR A 77 -8.64 10.21 14.81
CA TYR A 77 -9.81 10.79 14.14
C TYR A 77 -9.71 12.31 13.98
N SER A 78 -8.78 12.98 14.66
CA SER A 78 -8.60 14.44 14.56
C SER A 78 -7.15 14.82 14.80
N VAL A 79 -6.69 15.81 14.05
CA VAL A 79 -5.41 16.51 14.24
C VAL A 79 -5.71 18.01 14.29
N ASP A 80 -5.16 18.69 15.29
CA ASP A 80 -5.19 20.15 15.44
C ASP A 80 -3.74 20.67 15.36
N PRO A 81 -3.26 21.00 14.16
CA PRO A 81 -1.87 21.40 14.01
C PRO A 81 -1.55 22.77 14.64
N ALA A 82 -2.54 23.66 14.75
CA ALA A 82 -2.33 24.97 15.38
C ALA A 82 -2.07 24.84 16.90
N ASN A 83 -2.71 23.89 17.56
CA ASN A 83 -2.54 23.63 18.99
C ASN A 83 -1.64 22.42 19.30
N ARG A 84 -1.02 21.81 18.27
CA ARG A 84 -0.12 20.66 18.37
C ARG A 84 -0.76 19.46 19.08
N LYS A 85 -1.97 19.09 18.65
CA LYS A 85 -2.76 18.03 19.27
C LYS A 85 -3.18 16.95 18.27
N VAL A 86 -3.13 15.70 18.72
CA VAL A 86 -3.68 14.54 18.01
C VAL A 86 -4.71 13.87 18.92
N ARG A 87 -5.91 13.62 18.40
CA ARG A 87 -6.97 12.90 19.12
C ARG A 87 -7.20 11.53 18.53
N LEU A 88 -7.31 10.54 19.38
CA LEU A 88 -7.54 9.15 19.02
C LEU A 88 -8.59 8.50 19.93
N VAL A 89 -9.24 7.47 19.40
CA VAL A 89 -10.14 6.59 20.15
C VAL A 89 -9.60 5.16 20.12
N GLY A 90 -9.93 4.40 21.16
CA GLY A 90 -9.54 3.00 21.26
C GLY A 90 -8.26 2.81 22.07
N GLY A 91 -7.89 1.57 22.19
CA GLY A 91 -6.82 1.04 23.04
C GLY A 91 -7.36 -0.17 23.76
N TYR A 92 -6.50 -1.01 24.28
CA TYR A 92 -6.88 -2.11 25.17
C TYR A 92 -7.30 -1.63 26.57
N ALA A 93 -7.36 -0.31 26.79
CA ALA A 93 -7.86 0.24 28.04
C ALA A 93 -9.38 0.02 28.10
N SER A 94 -9.84 -0.50 29.21
CA SER A 94 -11.23 -0.84 29.50
C SER A 94 -12.21 0.34 29.44
N ASP A 95 -11.71 1.56 29.22
CA ASP A 95 -12.48 2.80 29.19
C ASP A 95 -12.85 3.29 27.78
N GLY A 96 -12.33 2.66 26.71
CA GLY A 96 -12.64 3.05 25.31
C GLY A 96 -12.45 4.55 25.02
N GLY A 97 -11.75 5.27 25.91
CA GLY A 97 -11.80 6.71 26.01
C GLY A 97 -11.07 7.43 24.89
N VAL A 98 -11.54 8.65 24.62
CA VAL A 98 -10.83 9.62 23.80
C VAL A 98 -9.52 9.98 24.49
N LYS A 99 -8.41 9.87 23.76
CA LYS A 99 -7.08 10.32 24.21
C LYS A 99 -6.62 11.49 23.36
N GLU A 100 -5.97 12.45 24.01
CA GLU A 100 -5.32 13.58 23.35
C GLU A 100 -3.81 13.50 23.62
N LEU A 101 -3.02 13.55 22.54
CA LEU A 101 -1.57 13.60 22.58
C LEU A 101 -1.12 14.99 22.12
N GLN A 102 -0.22 15.59 22.90
CA GLN A 102 0.51 16.78 22.47
C GLN A 102 1.85 16.39 21.88
N TYR A 103 2.34 17.16 20.91
CA TYR A 103 3.60 16.89 20.24
C TYR A 103 4.46 18.15 20.07
N ASP A 104 5.74 17.93 19.91
CA ASP A 104 6.70 18.93 19.44
C ASP A 104 7.02 18.68 17.95
N TYR A 105 6.90 17.40 17.50
CA TYR A 105 6.91 16.98 16.09
C TYR A 105 5.80 15.96 15.84
N LEU A 106 5.11 16.12 14.74
CA LEU A 106 4.10 15.19 14.25
C LEU A 106 4.53 14.61 12.89
N VAL A 107 4.62 13.29 12.80
CA VAL A 107 4.81 12.61 11.53
C VAL A 107 3.54 11.87 11.13
N LEU A 108 2.96 12.25 10.02
CA LEU A 108 1.76 11.64 9.46
C LEU A 108 2.15 10.59 8.42
N ALA A 109 2.04 9.33 8.79
CA ALA A 109 2.31 8.16 7.95
C ALA A 109 1.13 7.14 7.98
N PRO A 110 -0.16 7.60 7.91
CA PRO A 110 -1.32 6.72 8.08
C PRO A 110 -1.54 5.78 6.88
N GLY A 111 -0.74 5.91 5.82
CA GLY A 111 -0.97 5.21 4.56
C GLY A 111 -2.23 5.70 3.85
N VAL A 112 -2.92 4.79 3.18
CA VAL A 112 -4.16 5.09 2.43
C VAL A 112 -5.32 4.26 2.92
N VAL A 113 -6.53 4.81 2.79
CA VAL A 113 -7.78 4.10 2.91
C VAL A 113 -8.33 3.75 1.53
N LEU A 114 -8.97 2.60 1.43
CA LEU A 114 -9.67 2.14 0.24
C LEU A 114 -11.09 2.71 0.29
N ASP A 115 -11.44 3.55 -0.67
CA ASP A 115 -12.70 4.29 -0.66
C ASP A 115 -13.51 4.10 -1.93
N GLY A 116 -14.52 3.25 -1.85
CA GLY A 116 -15.50 3.04 -2.89
C GLY A 116 -16.76 3.91 -2.79
N SER A 117 -16.83 4.86 -1.84
CA SER A 117 -18.04 5.64 -1.57
C SER A 117 -18.54 6.46 -2.76
N GLY A 118 -17.67 6.77 -3.72
CA GLY A 118 -18.04 7.43 -4.98
C GLY A 118 -18.66 6.51 -6.04
N ILE A 119 -18.76 5.21 -5.78
CA ILE A 119 -19.27 4.21 -6.72
C ILE A 119 -20.70 3.84 -6.30
N THR A 120 -21.67 4.01 -7.19
CA THR A 120 -23.08 3.67 -6.93
C THR A 120 -23.19 2.20 -6.52
N GLY A 121 -23.95 1.93 -5.47
CA GLY A 121 -24.17 0.58 -4.96
C GLY A 121 -23.04 -0.02 -4.13
N TYR A 122 -21.89 0.67 -3.98
CA TYR A 122 -20.75 0.16 -3.23
C TYR A 122 -21.11 -0.25 -1.80
N ASP A 123 -21.79 0.60 -1.04
CA ASP A 123 -22.13 0.30 0.36
C ASP A 123 -23.03 -0.93 0.48
N LYS A 124 -23.98 -1.09 -0.44
CA LYS A 124 -24.90 -2.22 -0.47
C LYS A 124 -24.20 -3.54 -0.83
N TYR A 125 -23.28 -3.50 -1.78
CA TYR A 125 -22.60 -4.69 -2.33
C TYR A 125 -21.15 -4.82 -1.91
N ARG A 126 -20.73 -4.07 -0.89
CA ARG A 126 -19.36 -4.07 -0.36
C ARG A 126 -18.83 -5.45 -0.01
N GLY A 127 -19.70 -6.37 0.41
CA GLY A 127 -19.34 -7.77 0.69
C GLY A 127 -18.87 -8.56 -0.53
N ASN A 128 -19.17 -8.10 -1.74
CA ASN A 128 -18.71 -8.70 -2.99
C ASN A 128 -17.39 -8.10 -3.49
N VAL A 129 -16.98 -6.93 -2.96
CA VAL A 129 -15.73 -6.28 -3.33
C VAL A 129 -14.58 -6.91 -2.55
N LEU A 130 -13.77 -7.69 -3.24
CA LEU A 130 -12.63 -8.42 -2.68
C LEU A 130 -11.33 -7.81 -3.20
N ASN A 131 -10.24 -7.93 -2.45
CA ASN A 131 -8.93 -7.46 -2.88
C ASN A 131 -7.80 -8.20 -2.12
N VAL A 132 -6.57 -7.98 -2.56
CA VAL A 132 -5.38 -8.57 -1.94
C VAL A 132 -4.73 -7.67 -0.86
N TYR A 133 -5.31 -6.50 -0.60
CA TYR A 133 -4.76 -5.53 0.37
C TYR A 133 -5.27 -5.72 1.79
N ASP A 134 -6.51 -6.17 1.93
CA ASP A 134 -7.14 -6.45 3.20
C ASP A 134 -7.01 -7.95 3.53
N PRO A 135 -6.45 -8.32 4.71
CA PRO A 135 -6.26 -9.73 5.08
C PRO A 135 -7.55 -10.57 5.13
N GLY A 136 -8.67 -9.94 5.52
CA GLY A 136 -9.97 -10.62 5.51
C GLY A 136 -10.50 -10.82 4.11
N ARG A 137 -10.38 -9.80 3.25
CA ARG A 137 -10.88 -9.87 1.86
C ARG A 137 -10.05 -10.80 0.99
N VAL A 138 -8.72 -10.85 1.14
CA VAL A 138 -7.90 -11.80 0.39
C VAL A 138 -8.22 -13.25 0.77
N ARG A 139 -8.54 -13.51 2.04
CA ARG A 139 -9.00 -14.84 2.48
C ARG A 139 -10.30 -15.23 1.79
N THR A 140 -11.29 -14.33 1.76
CA THR A 140 -12.56 -14.56 1.06
C THR A 140 -12.36 -14.72 -0.44
N LEU A 141 -11.46 -13.93 -1.06
CA LEU A 141 -11.10 -14.06 -2.47
C LEU A 141 -10.51 -15.44 -2.74
N LYS A 142 -9.55 -15.88 -1.91
CA LYS A 142 -9.00 -17.23 -1.97
C LYS A 142 -10.09 -18.29 -1.93
N GLU A 143 -10.96 -18.24 -0.92
CA GLU A 143 -12.04 -19.22 -0.77
C GLU A 143 -12.94 -19.30 -2.00
N ARG A 144 -13.34 -18.14 -2.57
CA ARG A 144 -14.18 -18.10 -3.79
C ARG A 144 -13.43 -18.66 -4.99
N VAL A 145 -12.18 -18.25 -5.25
CA VAL A 145 -11.39 -18.72 -6.38
C VAL A 145 -11.09 -20.22 -6.29
N TRP A 146 -10.83 -20.73 -5.06
CA TRP A 146 -10.53 -22.15 -4.85
C TRP A 146 -11.76 -23.07 -4.89
N LYS A 147 -12.97 -22.54 -4.73
CA LYS A 147 -14.22 -23.33 -4.74
C LYS A 147 -14.98 -23.24 -6.06
N ALA A 148 -14.84 -22.15 -6.81
CA ALA A 148 -15.59 -21.96 -8.04
C ALA A 148 -15.18 -22.95 -9.13
N GLU A 149 -16.14 -23.51 -9.85
CA GLU A 149 -15.92 -24.49 -10.92
C GLU A 149 -15.95 -23.88 -12.33
N LYS A 150 -16.59 -22.72 -12.47
CA LYS A 150 -16.69 -21.93 -13.69
C LYS A 150 -17.11 -20.51 -13.35
N GLY A 151 -16.97 -19.58 -14.28
CA GLY A 151 -17.53 -18.24 -14.13
C GLY A 151 -16.67 -17.13 -14.73
N THR A 152 -17.07 -15.90 -14.44
CA THR A 152 -16.37 -14.69 -14.86
C THR A 152 -15.74 -14.02 -13.64
N VAL A 153 -14.44 -13.76 -13.74
CA VAL A 153 -13.68 -12.98 -12.76
C VAL A 153 -13.45 -11.59 -13.35
N VAL A 154 -13.88 -10.56 -12.64
CA VAL A 154 -13.55 -9.17 -12.95
C VAL A 154 -12.49 -8.71 -11.95
N VAL A 155 -11.35 -8.24 -12.46
CA VAL A 155 -10.32 -7.54 -11.71
C VAL A 155 -10.38 -6.06 -12.08
N TYR A 156 -10.31 -5.16 -11.11
CA TYR A 156 -10.38 -3.73 -11.37
C TYR A 156 -9.22 -2.96 -10.76
N ALA A 157 -8.66 -2.05 -11.57
CA ALA A 157 -7.67 -1.06 -11.17
C ALA A 157 -8.27 0.36 -11.26
N PRO A 158 -8.25 1.16 -10.18
CA PRO A 158 -8.76 2.52 -10.20
C PRO A 158 -7.78 3.48 -10.91
N LYS A 159 -8.18 4.74 -11.08
CA LYS A 159 -7.28 5.78 -11.58
C LYS A 159 -6.08 5.94 -10.65
N ALA A 160 -4.88 5.95 -11.22
CA ALA A 160 -3.65 6.22 -10.48
C ALA A 160 -3.61 7.68 -9.95
N PRO A 161 -2.90 7.96 -8.83
CA PRO A 161 -2.05 7.04 -8.10
C PRO A 161 -2.79 6.19 -7.06
N TYR A 162 -2.41 4.94 -6.94
CA TYR A 162 -2.88 4.04 -5.89
C TYR A 162 -1.71 3.19 -5.35
N ARG A 163 -1.87 2.63 -4.15
CA ARG A 163 -0.84 1.81 -3.51
C ARG A 163 -0.59 0.54 -4.28
N CYS A 164 0.70 0.24 -4.53
CA CYS A 164 1.17 -0.95 -5.24
C CYS A 164 0.66 -1.02 -6.69
N ALA A 165 1.23 -0.20 -7.53
CA ALA A 165 0.86 -0.06 -8.94
C ALA A 165 0.65 -1.40 -9.69
N PRO A 166 1.49 -2.45 -9.54
CA PRO A 166 1.29 -3.72 -10.25
C PRO A 166 0.25 -4.67 -9.61
N ALA A 167 -0.34 -4.34 -8.46
CA ALA A 167 -1.19 -5.29 -7.73
C ALA A 167 -2.45 -5.76 -8.48
N PRO A 168 -3.13 -4.97 -9.32
CA PRO A 168 -4.22 -5.51 -10.16
C PRO A 168 -3.73 -6.57 -11.15
N THR A 169 -2.58 -6.35 -11.80
CA THR A 169 -1.94 -7.34 -12.67
C THR A 169 -1.56 -8.60 -11.89
N GLU A 170 -0.95 -8.43 -10.72
CA GLU A 170 -0.60 -9.51 -9.81
C GLU A 170 -1.85 -10.33 -9.43
N THR A 171 -2.94 -9.65 -9.05
CA THR A 171 -4.22 -10.30 -8.71
C THR A 171 -4.77 -11.13 -9.87
N ALA A 172 -4.83 -10.57 -11.07
CA ALA A 172 -5.37 -11.25 -12.25
C ALA A 172 -4.56 -12.51 -12.62
N THR A 173 -3.25 -12.40 -12.63
CA THR A 173 -2.36 -13.52 -13.01
C THR A 173 -2.25 -14.59 -11.93
N LEU A 174 -2.35 -14.23 -10.64
CA LEU A 174 -2.39 -15.21 -9.55
C LEU A 174 -3.72 -15.98 -9.51
N ILE A 175 -4.85 -15.32 -9.84
CA ILE A 175 -6.13 -16.01 -10.02
C ILE A 175 -6.01 -17.00 -11.18
N ASP A 176 -5.47 -16.58 -12.33
CA ASP A 176 -5.21 -17.46 -13.46
C ASP A 176 -4.37 -18.69 -13.07
N ALA A 177 -3.27 -18.48 -12.35
CA ALA A 177 -2.40 -19.56 -11.87
C ALA A 177 -3.13 -20.56 -10.96
N VAL A 178 -3.96 -20.08 -10.03
CA VAL A 178 -4.78 -20.95 -9.16
C VAL A 178 -5.76 -21.76 -10.00
N LEU A 179 -6.45 -21.16 -10.96
CA LEU A 179 -7.41 -21.86 -11.82
C LEU A 179 -6.74 -22.90 -12.72
N ARG A 180 -5.50 -22.63 -13.21
CA ARG A 180 -4.68 -23.63 -13.94
C ARG A 180 -4.26 -24.76 -13.03
N HIS A 181 -3.77 -24.46 -11.83
CA HIS A 181 -3.39 -25.46 -10.84
C HIS A 181 -4.56 -26.39 -10.50
N ARG A 182 -5.78 -25.88 -10.48
CA ARG A 182 -7.01 -26.66 -10.26
C ARG A 182 -7.52 -27.39 -11.51
N GLY A 183 -6.95 -27.16 -12.68
CA GLY A 183 -7.38 -27.77 -13.96
C GLY A 183 -8.75 -27.26 -14.45
N VAL A 184 -9.17 -26.06 -14.06
CA VAL A 184 -10.47 -25.49 -14.43
C VAL A 184 -10.38 -24.16 -15.19
N ARG A 185 -9.18 -23.70 -15.54
CA ARG A 185 -8.94 -22.40 -16.17
C ARG A 185 -9.78 -22.16 -17.44
N ASP A 186 -9.97 -23.16 -18.24
CA ASP A 186 -10.75 -23.14 -19.48
C ASP A 186 -12.25 -22.83 -19.29
N LYS A 187 -12.75 -23.01 -18.06
CA LYS A 187 -14.14 -22.69 -17.68
C LYS A 187 -14.33 -21.28 -17.16
N PHE A 188 -13.27 -20.47 -17.18
CA PHE A 188 -13.30 -19.11 -16.64
C PHE A 188 -12.93 -18.07 -17.67
N ARG A 189 -13.68 -16.98 -17.67
CA ARG A 189 -13.32 -15.71 -18.28
C ARG A 189 -12.67 -14.81 -17.22
N ILE A 190 -11.51 -14.24 -17.48
CA ILE A 190 -10.86 -13.26 -16.61
C ILE A 190 -10.76 -11.95 -17.38
N ILE A 191 -11.32 -10.89 -16.80
CA ILE A 191 -11.33 -9.53 -17.36
C ILE A 191 -10.63 -8.60 -16.39
N HIS A 192 -9.58 -7.91 -16.83
CA HIS A 192 -8.98 -6.81 -16.09
C HIS A 192 -9.48 -5.49 -16.67
N ILE A 193 -10.31 -4.78 -15.92
CA ILE A 193 -10.79 -3.43 -16.22
C ILE A 193 -9.85 -2.45 -15.54
N ASP A 194 -9.18 -1.61 -16.32
CA ASP A 194 -8.23 -0.60 -15.82
C ASP A 194 -8.73 0.81 -16.16
N ALA A 195 -8.85 1.66 -15.14
CA ALA A 195 -9.27 3.05 -15.32
C ALA A 195 -8.20 3.91 -16.02
N ASN A 196 -6.97 3.41 -16.14
CA ASN A 196 -5.86 4.07 -16.81
C ASN A 196 -5.78 3.65 -18.29
N ASP A 197 -5.02 4.38 -19.08
CA ASP A 197 -4.76 4.07 -20.49
C ASP A 197 -3.85 2.85 -20.70
N LYS A 198 -3.10 2.49 -19.66
CA LYS A 198 -2.21 1.34 -19.60
C LYS A 198 -2.18 0.75 -18.18
N THR A 199 -1.86 -0.54 -18.09
CA THR A 199 -1.60 -1.16 -16.78
C THR A 199 -0.44 -0.47 -16.06
N GLN A 200 -0.49 -0.43 -14.73
CA GLN A 200 0.48 0.26 -13.90
C GLN A 200 1.56 -0.69 -13.34
N PRO A 201 2.84 -0.26 -13.28
CA PRO A 201 3.37 1.01 -13.82
C PRO A 201 3.51 0.95 -15.35
N PRO A 202 3.32 2.07 -16.07
CA PRO A 202 3.28 2.09 -17.54
C PRO A 202 4.54 1.56 -18.22
N VAL A 203 5.66 1.62 -17.52
CA VAL A 203 6.99 1.19 -18.02
C VAL A 203 7.07 -0.30 -18.34
N ILE A 204 6.18 -1.13 -17.79
CA ILE A 204 6.09 -2.57 -18.10
C ILE A 204 4.77 -2.95 -18.78
N ALA A 205 3.96 -1.99 -19.19
CA ALA A 205 2.64 -2.27 -19.74
C ALA A 205 2.67 -3.23 -20.96
N ASP A 206 3.67 -3.09 -21.82
CA ASP A 206 3.84 -3.96 -22.99
C ASP A 206 4.16 -5.42 -22.58
N VAL A 207 4.97 -5.60 -21.53
CA VAL A 207 5.28 -6.93 -20.97
C VAL A 207 4.02 -7.56 -20.37
N VAL A 208 3.23 -6.76 -19.65
CA VAL A 208 1.95 -7.20 -19.07
C VAL A 208 0.94 -7.55 -20.15
N ALA A 209 0.83 -6.75 -21.22
CA ALA A 209 -0.06 -7.02 -22.34
C ALA A 209 0.29 -8.35 -23.04
N GLU A 210 1.58 -8.61 -23.26
CA GLU A 210 2.05 -9.88 -23.85
C GLU A 210 1.79 -11.07 -22.90
N LEU A 211 2.00 -10.89 -21.59
CA LEU A 211 1.68 -11.90 -20.60
C LEU A 211 0.18 -12.22 -20.60
N TYR A 212 -0.68 -11.20 -20.60
CA TYR A 212 -2.14 -11.37 -20.63
C TYR A 212 -2.60 -12.10 -21.90
N ARG A 213 -2.01 -11.77 -23.05
CA ARG A 213 -2.30 -12.48 -24.29
C ARG A 213 -1.98 -13.99 -24.18
N LYS A 214 -0.84 -14.34 -23.57
CA LYS A 214 -0.44 -15.75 -23.35
C LYS A 214 -1.35 -16.47 -22.36
N LEU A 215 -1.85 -15.76 -21.35
CA LEU A 215 -2.72 -16.31 -20.30
C LEU A 215 -4.22 -16.31 -20.69
N GLY A 216 -4.60 -15.65 -21.77
CA GLY A 216 -5.99 -15.48 -22.16
C GLY A 216 -6.76 -14.61 -21.15
N ILE A 217 -6.12 -13.55 -20.63
CA ILE A 217 -6.74 -12.54 -19.79
C ILE A 217 -7.13 -11.35 -20.65
N GLU A 218 -8.40 -10.94 -20.58
CA GLU A 218 -8.89 -9.76 -21.30
C GLU A 218 -8.46 -8.50 -20.56
N LEU A 219 -7.92 -7.52 -21.27
CA LEU A 219 -7.56 -6.20 -20.74
C LEU A 219 -8.47 -5.14 -21.38
N VAL A 220 -9.17 -4.40 -20.52
CA VAL A 220 -10.05 -3.29 -20.92
C VAL A 220 -9.52 -2.03 -20.24
N VAL A 221 -8.97 -1.10 -20.99
CA VAL A 221 -8.35 0.13 -20.49
C VAL A 221 -9.27 1.34 -20.65
N ASN A 222 -8.96 2.46 -19.97
CA ASN A 222 -9.76 3.69 -19.97
C ASN A 222 -11.21 3.49 -19.51
N GLN A 223 -11.45 2.50 -18.64
CA GLN A 223 -12.77 2.18 -18.14
C GLN A 223 -12.81 2.31 -16.61
N GLU A 224 -13.51 3.32 -16.14
CA GLU A 224 -13.71 3.58 -14.70
C GLU A 224 -15.08 3.03 -14.26
N ILE A 225 -15.09 2.22 -13.20
CA ILE A 225 -16.35 1.68 -12.64
C ILE A 225 -17.12 2.82 -11.96
N ALA A 226 -18.40 2.96 -12.34
CA ALA A 226 -19.34 3.95 -11.79
C ALA A 226 -20.41 3.28 -10.91
N GLU A 227 -20.73 2.00 -11.15
CA GLU A 227 -21.75 1.28 -10.41
C GLU A 227 -21.32 -0.16 -10.12
N ILE A 228 -21.68 -0.65 -8.95
CA ILE A 228 -21.58 -2.06 -8.54
C ILE A 228 -22.96 -2.57 -8.21
N GLY A 229 -23.38 -3.67 -8.86
CA GLY A 229 -24.55 -4.46 -8.52
C GLY A 229 -24.19 -5.76 -7.83
N GLU A 230 -25.20 -6.61 -7.64
CA GLU A 230 -25.03 -7.91 -6.97
C GLU A 230 -24.02 -8.82 -7.69
N ASN A 231 -24.07 -8.84 -9.02
CA ASN A 231 -23.25 -9.70 -9.90
C ASN A 231 -22.78 -8.98 -11.16
N TYR A 232 -22.69 -7.65 -11.14
CA TYR A 232 -22.23 -6.85 -12.26
C TYR A 232 -21.56 -5.56 -11.81
N VAL A 233 -20.76 -5.00 -12.70
CA VAL A 233 -20.27 -3.63 -12.63
C VAL A 233 -20.67 -2.89 -13.90
N VAL A 234 -20.86 -1.55 -13.78
CA VAL A 234 -21.07 -0.66 -14.93
C VAL A 234 -19.99 0.40 -14.92
N THR A 235 -19.41 0.65 -16.08
CA THR A 235 -18.39 1.70 -16.24
C THR A 235 -19.01 3.07 -16.50
N LYS A 236 -18.24 4.12 -16.40
CA LYS A 236 -18.70 5.49 -16.73
C LYS A 236 -19.12 5.64 -18.20
N SER A 237 -18.61 4.80 -19.11
CA SER A 237 -19.05 4.75 -20.50
C SER A 237 -20.39 4.02 -20.71
N GLY A 238 -20.95 3.41 -19.65
CA GLY A 238 -22.18 2.65 -19.69
C GLY A 238 -21.99 1.16 -20.02
N GLU A 239 -20.77 0.69 -20.21
CA GLU A 239 -20.53 -0.73 -20.46
C GLU A 239 -20.76 -1.56 -19.19
N ARG A 240 -21.44 -2.69 -19.34
CA ARG A 240 -21.77 -3.61 -18.25
C ARG A 240 -20.98 -4.90 -18.34
N TYR A 241 -20.35 -5.29 -17.23
CA TYR A 241 -19.61 -6.54 -17.07
C TYR A 241 -20.23 -7.35 -15.94
N ASN A 242 -20.75 -8.53 -16.25
CA ASN A 242 -21.22 -9.46 -15.22
C ASN A 242 -20.01 -10.19 -14.60
N TYR A 243 -20.12 -10.52 -13.31
CA TYR A 243 -19.09 -11.26 -12.58
C TYR A 243 -19.69 -12.31 -11.65
N ASP A 244 -18.93 -13.37 -11.41
CA ASP A 244 -19.11 -14.33 -10.33
C ASP A 244 -18.15 -13.98 -9.18
N ILE A 245 -16.97 -13.43 -9.52
CA ILE A 245 -15.96 -12.97 -8.57
C ILE A 245 -15.50 -11.57 -8.98
N LEU A 246 -15.62 -10.61 -8.04
CA LEU A 246 -15.10 -9.25 -8.22
C LEU A 246 -13.86 -9.04 -7.33
N ALA A 247 -12.69 -8.96 -7.95
CA ALA A 247 -11.42 -8.60 -7.31
C ALA A 247 -11.11 -7.13 -7.61
N MET A 248 -11.58 -6.23 -6.78
CA MET A 248 -11.54 -4.79 -7.04
C MET A 248 -10.60 -4.08 -6.07
N LEU A 249 -9.66 -3.30 -6.60
CA LEU A 249 -8.99 -2.27 -5.85
C LEU A 249 -9.85 -1.00 -5.89
N GLU A 250 -10.25 -0.53 -4.71
CA GLU A 250 -10.99 0.72 -4.59
C GLU A 250 -10.05 1.94 -4.79
N PRO A 251 -10.56 3.10 -5.21
CA PRO A 251 -9.80 4.34 -5.17
C PRO A 251 -9.14 4.56 -3.82
N ASN A 252 -7.94 5.10 -3.85
CA ASN A 252 -7.15 5.36 -2.64
C ASN A 252 -7.19 6.84 -2.27
N ARG A 253 -7.28 7.14 -0.99
CA ARG A 253 -7.13 8.48 -0.42
C ARG A 253 -6.56 8.43 0.98
N THR A 254 -6.23 9.57 1.55
CA THR A 254 -5.88 9.69 2.96
C THR A 254 -7.13 9.59 3.85
N PRO A 255 -6.96 9.24 5.15
CA PRO A 255 -8.06 9.33 6.11
C PRO A 255 -8.68 10.74 6.17
N LYS A 256 -9.99 10.82 6.41
CA LYS A 256 -10.77 12.08 6.38
C LYS A 256 -10.22 13.17 7.28
N PHE A 257 -9.70 12.82 8.44
CA PHE A 257 -9.14 13.79 9.39
C PHE A 257 -8.00 14.64 8.80
N ILE A 258 -7.36 14.19 7.73
CA ILE A 258 -6.30 14.95 7.04
C ILE A 258 -6.90 16.17 6.35
N ALA A 259 -7.97 16.00 5.57
CA ALA A 259 -8.66 17.10 4.90
C ALA A 259 -9.35 18.03 5.93
N GLU A 260 -9.97 17.45 6.95
CA GLU A 260 -10.63 18.20 8.04
C GLU A 260 -9.65 19.07 8.85
N ALA A 261 -8.38 18.64 8.96
CA ALA A 261 -7.31 19.41 9.59
C ALA A 261 -6.65 20.44 8.66
N GLY A 262 -7.08 20.54 7.39
CA GLY A 262 -6.49 21.43 6.39
C GLY A 262 -5.06 21.05 5.97
N LEU A 263 -4.69 19.76 6.10
CA LEU A 263 -3.36 19.26 5.80
C LEU A 263 -3.20 18.75 4.36
N GLY A 264 -4.27 18.77 3.59
CA GLY A 264 -4.36 18.37 2.19
C GLY A 264 -5.70 17.75 1.87
N GLU A 265 -6.08 17.66 0.61
CA GLU A 265 -7.38 17.08 0.21
C GLU A 265 -7.30 15.56 0.07
N ASN A 266 -6.65 15.08 -0.99
CA ASN A 266 -6.48 13.64 -1.26
C ASN A 266 -5.18 13.09 -0.66
N TRP A 267 -4.16 13.92 -0.57
CA TRP A 267 -2.83 13.59 -0.05
C TRP A 267 -2.35 14.70 0.87
N ILE A 268 -1.50 14.36 1.85
CA ILE A 268 -0.92 15.35 2.77
C ILE A 268 0.07 16.21 2.01
N SER A 269 -0.14 17.52 2.04
CA SER A 269 0.73 18.49 1.37
C SER A 269 2.12 18.49 2.01
N VAL A 270 3.17 18.47 1.18
CA VAL A 270 4.57 18.59 1.59
C VAL A 270 5.26 19.65 0.74
N ARG A 271 6.35 20.24 1.24
CA ARG A 271 7.14 21.25 0.52
C ARG A 271 7.82 20.69 -0.71
N GLY A 272 8.21 19.42 -0.65
CA GLY A 272 8.83 18.72 -1.76
C GLY A 272 9.34 17.34 -1.35
N PRO A 273 9.89 16.58 -2.31
CA PRO A 273 10.35 15.22 -2.04
C PRO A 273 11.47 15.13 -1.01
N GLN A 274 12.32 16.14 -0.91
CA GLN A 274 13.44 16.20 0.06
C GLN A 274 13.09 16.94 1.34
N ASP A 275 11.95 17.68 1.36
CA ASP A 275 11.45 18.36 2.54
C ASP A 275 10.01 17.97 2.79
N LEU A 276 9.83 16.95 3.60
CA LEU A 276 8.55 16.33 3.91
C LEU A 276 7.71 17.14 4.91
N ARG A 277 8.15 18.36 5.30
CA ARG A 277 7.37 19.26 6.14
C ARG A 277 6.14 19.77 5.41
N HIS A 278 5.07 19.94 6.14
CA HIS A 278 3.87 20.60 5.64
C HIS A 278 4.16 22.07 5.31
N PRO A 279 3.61 22.65 4.20
CA PRO A 279 3.92 24.04 3.80
C PRO A 279 3.63 25.10 4.87
N LYS A 280 2.60 24.87 5.71
CA LYS A 280 2.17 25.83 6.75
C LYS A 280 2.69 25.52 8.16
N PHE A 281 3.15 24.29 8.43
CA PHE A 281 3.53 23.84 9.77
C PHE A 281 4.90 23.15 9.72
N ASP A 282 5.92 23.78 10.29
CA ASP A 282 7.30 23.26 10.28
C ASP A 282 7.45 21.97 11.12
N ASP A 283 6.60 21.81 12.11
CA ASP A 283 6.59 20.70 13.06
C ASP A 283 5.69 19.53 12.64
N VAL A 284 5.03 19.63 11.46
CA VAL A 284 4.20 18.57 10.86
C VAL A 284 4.86 18.07 9.59
N LEU A 285 5.17 16.78 9.55
CA LEU A 285 5.77 16.11 8.40
C LEU A 285 4.86 14.98 7.91
N ALA A 286 4.99 14.61 6.64
CA ALA A 286 4.29 13.46 6.09
C ALA A 286 5.28 12.46 5.47
N ALA A 287 4.96 11.17 5.53
CA ALA A 287 5.77 10.13 4.91
C ALA A 287 4.89 8.98 4.38
N GLY A 288 5.45 8.21 3.45
CA GLY A 288 4.77 7.06 2.87
C GLY A 288 3.66 7.43 1.89
N ASP A 289 2.74 6.49 1.69
CA ASP A 289 1.68 6.61 0.68
C ASP A 289 0.76 7.81 0.88
N ALA A 290 0.64 8.32 2.11
CA ALA A 290 -0.19 9.47 2.44
C ALA A 290 0.39 10.81 1.94
N ALA A 291 1.71 10.92 1.76
CA ALA A 291 2.37 12.13 1.34
C ALA A 291 2.10 12.46 -0.14
N SER A 292 1.91 13.75 -0.44
CA SER A 292 1.77 14.26 -1.82
C SER A 292 3.12 14.29 -2.51
N LEU A 293 3.58 13.12 -2.96
CA LEU A 293 4.82 12.96 -3.69
C LEU A 293 4.54 12.63 -5.17
N PRO A 294 5.38 13.09 -6.10
CA PRO A 294 5.23 12.83 -7.53
C PRO A 294 5.70 11.42 -7.92
N PHE A 295 5.61 10.46 -7.01
CA PHE A 295 6.12 9.10 -7.15
C PHE A 295 5.00 8.08 -6.98
N PRO A 296 5.16 6.87 -7.54
CA PRO A 296 4.27 5.75 -7.27
C PRO A 296 4.23 5.43 -5.78
N LYS A 297 3.07 4.98 -5.30
CA LYS A 297 2.87 4.59 -3.89
C LYS A 297 3.24 3.14 -3.69
N ASN A 298 4.40 2.91 -3.08
CA ASN A 298 4.92 1.58 -2.79
C ASN A 298 5.80 1.58 -1.53
N GLN A 299 6.23 0.38 -1.11
CA GLN A 299 7.01 0.20 0.11
C GLN A 299 8.37 0.91 0.07
N GLU A 300 9.07 0.92 -1.07
CA GLU A 300 10.37 1.57 -1.21
C GLU A 300 10.24 3.09 -1.04
N ILE A 301 9.31 3.71 -1.76
CA ILE A 301 9.04 5.16 -1.62
C ILE A 301 8.57 5.50 -0.20
N ALA A 302 7.80 4.59 0.45
CA ALA A 302 7.38 4.80 1.83
C ALA A 302 8.57 4.78 2.80
N PHE A 303 9.52 3.90 2.59
CA PHE A 303 10.75 3.81 3.38
C PHE A 303 11.64 5.04 3.17
N GLU A 304 11.92 5.39 1.92
CA GLU A 304 12.81 6.50 1.57
C GLU A 304 12.25 7.85 2.01
N SER A 305 10.95 8.10 1.79
CA SER A 305 10.30 9.33 2.29
C SER A 305 10.35 9.44 3.82
N ALA A 306 10.26 8.31 4.51
CA ALA A 306 10.39 8.28 5.97
C ALA A 306 11.81 8.63 6.44
N LEU A 307 12.84 8.18 5.72
CA LEU A 307 14.23 8.58 5.98
C LEU A 307 14.42 10.09 5.79
N PHE A 308 13.87 10.68 4.72
CA PHE A 308 13.90 12.13 4.53
C PHE A 308 13.20 12.87 5.66
N ALA A 309 12.00 12.42 6.08
CA ALA A 309 11.25 13.03 7.17
C ALA A 309 12.03 12.95 8.50
N ALA A 310 12.59 11.80 8.83
CA ALA A 310 13.38 11.61 10.06
C ALA A 310 14.67 12.43 10.04
N ASN A 311 15.41 12.43 8.93
CA ASN A 311 16.62 13.23 8.77
C ASN A 311 16.32 14.73 8.92
N LYS A 312 15.17 15.20 8.41
CA LYS A 312 14.76 16.59 8.57
C LYS A 312 14.52 16.94 10.05
N ILE A 313 13.90 16.06 10.82
CA ILE A 313 13.74 16.26 12.28
C ILE A 313 15.10 16.29 12.97
N LEU A 314 16.02 15.35 12.66
CA LEU A 314 17.36 15.33 13.21
C LEU A 314 18.12 16.62 12.89
N GLU A 315 18.06 17.10 11.65
CA GLU A 315 18.65 18.37 11.22
C GLU A 315 18.11 19.56 12.03
N MET A 316 16.78 19.63 12.22
CA MET A 316 16.15 20.70 13.01
C MET A 316 16.56 20.69 14.49
N GLU A 317 16.95 19.54 15.02
CA GLU A 317 17.49 19.39 16.37
C GLU A 317 19.03 19.47 16.42
N GLY A 318 19.71 19.82 15.32
CA GLY A 318 21.16 19.94 15.24
C GLY A 318 21.91 18.62 15.33
N LEU A 319 21.24 17.51 15.01
CA LEU A 319 21.80 16.17 15.01
C LEU A 319 22.23 15.75 13.60
N SER A 320 23.19 14.80 13.54
CA SER A 320 23.72 14.32 12.26
C SER A 320 22.69 13.47 11.50
N HIS A 321 22.65 13.65 10.19
CA HIS A 321 21.93 12.78 9.27
C HIS A 321 22.48 11.35 9.31
N ARG A 322 21.61 10.37 9.09
CA ARG A 322 21.99 8.97 9.21
C ARG A 322 22.42 8.30 7.90
N ALA A 323 21.97 8.80 6.77
CA ALA A 323 22.33 8.23 5.47
C ALA A 323 22.06 9.24 4.35
N SER A 324 22.82 9.13 3.27
CA SER A 324 22.43 9.70 1.99
C SER A 324 21.17 8.97 1.51
N VAL A 325 20.08 9.69 1.30
CA VAL A 325 18.81 9.13 0.82
C VAL A 325 18.62 9.53 -0.63
N GLN A 326 18.27 8.58 -1.46
CA GLN A 326 17.90 8.80 -2.85
C GLN A 326 16.66 8.00 -3.14
N TYR A 327 15.66 8.61 -3.77
CA TYR A 327 14.49 7.86 -4.18
C TYR A 327 14.82 6.89 -5.31
N ALA A 328 14.33 5.68 -5.16
CA ALA A 328 14.32 4.68 -6.21
C ALA A 328 12.94 4.03 -6.31
N PHE A 329 12.52 3.67 -7.49
CA PHE A 329 11.36 2.82 -7.66
C PHE A 329 11.83 1.37 -7.78
N LEU A 330 11.42 0.57 -6.84
CA LEU A 330 11.56 -0.88 -6.88
C LEU A 330 10.17 -1.50 -6.83
N GLY A 331 9.73 -2.03 -7.96
CA GLY A 331 8.46 -2.72 -8.12
C GLY A 331 8.67 -4.21 -8.33
N TRP A 332 7.91 -5.01 -7.61
CA TRP A 332 7.87 -6.45 -7.72
C TRP A 332 6.42 -6.89 -7.89
N ALA A 333 6.12 -7.72 -8.89
CA ALA A 333 4.81 -8.33 -9.04
C ALA A 333 4.95 -9.85 -9.16
N TYR A 334 4.30 -10.59 -8.28
CA TYR A 334 4.13 -12.03 -8.48
C TYR A 334 3.19 -12.25 -9.66
N VAL A 335 3.55 -13.10 -10.57
CA VAL A 335 2.73 -13.44 -11.74
C VAL A 335 2.71 -14.94 -11.99
N GLY A 336 1.58 -15.45 -12.44
CA GLY A 336 1.49 -16.80 -12.97
C GLY A 336 2.02 -16.86 -14.40
N ASN A 337 2.62 -17.99 -14.78
CA ASN A 337 2.98 -18.28 -16.16
C ASN A 337 1.96 -19.25 -16.81
N PRO A 338 2.05 -19.53 -18.12
CA PRO A 338 1.12 -20.45 -18.80
C PRO A 338 1.05 -21.88 -18.24
N GLU A 339 2.11 -22.32 -17.55
CA GLU A 339 2.16 -23.62 -16.86
C GLU A 339 1.55 -23.55 -15.45
N GLY A 340 1.02 -22.41 -15.02
CA GLY A 340 0.46 -22.20 -13.70
C GLY A 340 1.50 -22.08 -12.58
N ARG A 341 2.77 -21.82 -12.93
CA ARG A 341 3.85 -21.63 -11.95
C ARG A 341 3.99 -20.18 -11.57
N LEU A 342 4.48 -19.93 -10.35
CA LEU A 342 4.77 -18.60 -9.86
C LEU A 342 6.10 -18.09 -10.41
N GLU A 343 6.06 -16.89 -10.95
CA GLU A 343 7.21 -16.07 -11.35
C GLU A 343 7.07 -14.65 -10.79
N THR A 344 8.05 -13.80 -10.98
CA THR A 344 7.99 -12.40 -10.53
C THR A 344 8.51 -11.47 -11.61
N LEU A 345 7.73 -10.44 -11.91
CA LEU A 345 8.19 -9.26 -12.64
C LEU A 345 8.98 -8.36 -11.70
N SER A 346 10.09 -7.83 -12.15
CA SER A 346 10.89 -6.85 -11.42
C SER A 346 11.07 -5.59 -12.25
N VAL A 347 10.83 -4.45 -11.64
CA VAL A 347 11.06 -3.14 -12.23
C VAL A 347 11.85 -2.30 -11.24
N MET A 348 13.01 -1.84 -11.63
CA MET A 348 13.83 -0.94 -10.82
C MET A 348 14.33 0.22 -11.66
N PHE A 349 14.21 1.44 -11.13
CA PHE A 349 14.81 2.64 -11.70
C PHE A 349 15.02 3.71 -10.63
N GLY A 350 16.08 4.50 -10.79
CA GLY A 350 16.30 5.70 -9.98
C GLY A 350 15.26 6.77 -10.33
N LEU A 351 14.80 7.50 -9.33
CA LEU A 351 13.93 8.65 -9.51
C LEU A 351 14.78 9.92 -9.40
N ASP A 352 15.06 10.53 -10.54
CA ASP A 352 15.69 11.84 -10.59
C ASP A 352 14.61 12.93 -10.53
N PHE A 353 14.83 13.91 -9.68
CA PHE A 353 13.91 15.05 -9.50
C PHE A 353 13.98 16.06 -10.63
N THR A 354 14.99 15.95 -11.49
CA THR A 354 15.32 17.06 -12.34
C THR A 354 14.80 16.97 -13.75
N THR A 355 14.70 15.82 -14.43
CA THR A 355 14.38 15.93 -15.86
C THR A 355 14.10 14.65 -16.66
N GLN A 356 14.29 13.46 -16.18
CA GLN A 356 14.27 12.28 -17.07
C GLN A 356 13.16 11.29 -16.70
N PRO A 357 12.38 10.79 -17.68
CA PRO A 357 11.51 9.66 -17.40
C PRO A 357 12.35 8.48 -16.92
N PRO A 358 11.87 7.76 -15.89
CA PRO A 358 12.61 6.64 -15.32
C PRO A 358 12.84 5.56 -16.38
N LYS A 359 14.06 5.02 -16.43
CA LYS A 359 14.38 3.89 -17.32
C LYS A 359 14.22 2.59 -16.54
N PRO A 360 13.45 1.61 -17.07
CA PRO A 360 13.31 0.30 -16.43
C PRO A 360 14.62 -0.47 -16.44
N THR A 361 14.68 -1.51 -15.61
CA THR A 361 15.73 -2.53 -15.71
C THR A 361 15.80 -3.11 -17.13
N LYS A 362 16.97 -3.53 -17.57
CA LYS A 362 17.20 -4.05 -18.93
C LYS A 362 16.40 -5.33 -19.26
N ASP A 363 15.84 -6.00 -18.26
CA ASP A 363 15.09 -7.25 -18.44
C ASP A 363 13.87 -7.30 -17.50
N PRO A 364 12.74 -6.71 -17.92
CA PRO A 364 11.49 -6.73 -17.15
C PRO A 364 10.70 -8.05 -17.30
N GLN A 365 11.25 -9.08 -17.96
CA GLN A 365 10.53 -10.34 -18.14
C GLN A 365 10.34 -11.08 -16.81
N PRO A 366 9.22 -11.82 -16.63
CA PRO A 366 8.98 -12.62 -15.44
C PRO A 366 10.08 -13.68 -15.27
N LYS A 367 10.58 -13.81 -14.03
CA LYS A 367 11.59 -14.83 -13.67
C LYS A 367 11.33 -15.41 -12.30
N ARG A 368 11.57 -16.70 -12.16
CA ARG A 368 11.46 -17.40 -10.88
C ARG A 368 12.47 -16.92 -9.84
N GLU A 369 13.70 -16.60 -10.27
CA GLU A 369 14.73 -16.08 -9.37
C GLU A 369 14.33 -14.75 -8.68
N TYR A 370 13.47 -13.93 -9.32
CA TYR A 370 12.98 -12.69 -8.76
C TYR A 370 12.01 -12.93 -7.60
N THR A 371 11.35 -14.06 -7.54
CA THR A 371 10.50 -14.45 -6.39
C THR A 371 11.33 -14.52 -5.11
N GLN A 372 12.49 -15.21 -5.15
CA GLN A 372 13.39 -15.30 -4.00
C GLN A 372 13.98 -13.94 -3.61
N ARG A 373 14.30 -13.10 -4.60
CA ARG A 373 14.79 -11.74 -4.35
C ARG A 373 13.73 -10.86 -3.70
N LYS A 374 12.47 -10.93 -4.16
CA LYS A 374 11.33 -10.21 -3.55
C LYS A 374 11.13 -10.64 -2.10
N ASP A 375 11.16 -11.95 -1.83
CA ASP A 375 11.00 -12.49 -0.48
C ASP A 375 12.14 -12.03 0.45
N SER A 376 13.40 -12.12 0.01
CA SER A 376 14.55 -11.65 0.77
C SER A 376 14.52 -10.15 1.04
N TRP A 377 14.10 -9.37 0.05
CA TRP A 377 13.92 -7.93 0.17
C TRP A 377 12.85 -7.60 1.22
N GLU A 378 11.67 -8.23 1.18
CA GLU A 378 10.62 -8.01 2.18
C GLU A 378 11.09 -8.41 3.59
N GLN A 379 11.69 -9.60 3.73
CA GLN A 379 12.18 -10.07 5.03
C GLN A 379 13.25 -9.13 5.62
N SER A 380 14.12 -8.54 4.79
CA SER A 380 15.10 -7.57 5.27
C SER A 380 14.45 -6.32 5.90
N TYR A 381 13.36 -5.82 5.35
CA TYR A 381 12.59 -4.72 5.96
C TYR A 381 11.91 -5.14 7.25
N LEU A 382 11.30 -6.32 7.27
CA LEU A 382 10.60 -6.81 8.44
C LEU A 382 11.55 -7.02 9.62
N ALA A 383 12.69 -7.66 9.38
CA ALA A 383 13.72 -7.84 10.40
C ALA A 383 14.29 -6.52 10.90
N ASN A 384 14.58 -5.59 9.99
CA ASN A 384 15.18 -4.30 10.33
C ASN A 384 14.24 -3.41 11.15
N LEU A 385 12.94 -3.38 10.82
CA LEU A 385 11.98 -2.46 11.44
C LEU A 385 11.25 -3.05 12.64
N PHE A 386 10.88 -4.32 12.58
CA PHE A 386 10.05 -4.96 13.61
C PHE A 386 10.83 -5.95 14.48
N GLY A 387 12.04 -6.35 14.06
CA GLY A 387 12.80 -7.41 14.71
C GLY A 387 12.22 -8.81 14.41
N TYR A 388 12.84 -9.83 14.95
CA TYR A 388 12.37 -11.23 14.97
C TYR A 388 11.86 -11.60 16.34
#